data_b49f975c08b345581da177c4805accf6
#
_entry.id   b49f975c08b345581da177c4805accf6
#
_cell.length_a   1.000
_cell.length_b   1.000
_cell.length_c   1.000
_cell.angle_alpha   90.00
_cell.angle_beta   90.00
_cell.angle_gamma   90.00
#
_symmetry.space_group_name_H-M   'P 1'
#
loop_
_entity.id
_entity.type
_entity.pdbx_description
1 polymer ?
#
loop_
_entity_poly.entity_id
_entity_poly.type
_entity_poly.pdbx_seq_one_letter_code
_entity_poly.pdbx_strand_id
1 'polypeptide(L)'
;MPIPVVCPGCAARFQVSDQFAGRTGPCPKCKQPITIPTPAVKAVTIHEPEPATAAPGRGRAATIPFRRVERPVSVLIWALAGGGAVAIMVAAWLIGFASRPAEPPAWLLLAGAFVVAIPCVAIGYKAVREPELEPHRGRSLAVRVVACAAVYAGLWAAKGALPADATAEMWQWLFLGPAFFLPGALAALVSLELDWGPAVAHFSFYVMFTALLRWLAGLPPL
;
A
#
# COMPACT_ATOMS: atom_id res chain seq x y z
N MET A 1 -35.71 12.79 -20.14
CA MET A 1 -35.40 11.34 -20.12
C MET A 1 -36.62 10.54 -20.53
N PRO A 2 -36.51 9.45 -21.32
CA PRO A 2 -37.70 8.70 -21.75
C PRO A 2 -38.35 8.00 -20.53
N ILE A 3 -39.65 8.11 -20.46
CA ILE A 3 -40.48 7.53 -19.38
C ILE A 3 -40.93 6.14 -19.81
N PRO A 4 -40.61 5.05 -19.08
CA PRO A 4 -41.12 3.71 -19.37
C PRO A 4 -42.60 3.62 -18.98
N VAL A 5 -43.44 3.22 -19.91
CA VAL A 5 -44.88 3.05 -19.72
C VAL A 5 -45.29 1.60 -20.04
N VAL A 6 -46.18 1.04 -19.22
CA VAL A 6 -46.77 -0.27 -19.45
C VAL A 6 -48.28 -0.10 -19.64
N CYS A 7 -48.82 -0.58 -20.74
CA CYS A 7 -50.25 -0.52 -21.01
C CYS A 7 -51.01 -1.51 -20.12
N PRO A 8 -52.03 -1.07 -19.33
CA PRO A 8 -52.81 -1.97 -18.49
C PRO A 8 -53.70 -2.95 -19.29
N GLY A 9 -54.04 -2.61 -20.54
CA GLY A 9 -54.94 -3.43 -21.37
C GLY A 9 -54.24 -4.54 -22.14
N CYS A 10 -52.97 -4.32 -22.61
CA CYS A 10 -52.26 -5.32 -23.43
C CYS A 10 -50.86 -5.63 -22.94
N ALA A 11 -50.45 -5.12 -21.75
CA ALA A 11 -49.16 -5.30 -21.13
C ALA A 11 -47.93 -4.91 -22.01
N ALA A 12 -48.17 -4.20 -23.11
CA ALA A 12 -47.06 -3.73 -23.95
C ALA A 12 -46.24 -2.67 -23.23
N ARG A 13 -44.91 -2.81 -23.33
CA ARG A 13 -43.94 -1.85 -22.74
C ARG A 13 -43.40 -0.97 -23.88
N PHE A 14 -43.37 0.33 -23.66
CA PHE A 14 -42.83 1.31 -24.59
C PHE A 14 -42.28 2.54 -23.84
N GLN A 15 -41.51 3.35 -24.51
CA GLN A 15 -40.91 4.54 -23.93
C GLN A 15 -41.57 5.78 -24.55
N VAL A 16 -41.89 6.75 -23.70
CA VAL A 16 -42.52 8.01 -24.09
C VAL A 16 -41.61 9.17 -23.69
N SER A 17 -41.55 10.20 -24.53
CA SER A 17 -40.79 11.41 -24.19
C SER A 17 -41.39 12.10 -22.98
N ASP A 18 -40.54 12.69 -22.16
CA ASP A 18 -40.90 13.42 -20.93
C ASP A 18 -41.86 14.60 -21.17
N GLN A 19 -41.91 15.18 -22.37
CA GLN A 19 -42.88 16.21 -22.76
C GLN A 19 -44.34 15.76 -22.66
N PHE A 20 -44.60 14.44 -22.61
CA PHE A 20 -45.94 13.87 -22.46
C PHE A 20 -46.25 13.41 -21.02
N ALA A 21 -45.40 13.71 -20.07
CA ALA A 21 -45.59 13.36 -18.66
C ALA A 21 -46.95 13.95 -18.11
N GLY A 22 -47.74 13.13 -17.42
CA GLY A 22 -49.04 13.50 -16.89
C GLY A 22 -50.15 13.60 -17.93
N ARG A 23 -49.94 13.37 -19.22
CA ARG A 23 -50.96 13.40 -20.25
C ARG A 23 -51.55 12.01 -20.49
N THR A 24 -52.78 11.99 -20.99
CA THR A 24 -53.46 10.76 -21.45
C THR A 24 -53.33 10.63 -22.95
N GLY A 25 -52.87 9.48 -23.43
CA GLY A 25 -52.68 9.19 -24.85
C GLY A 25 -53.14 7.78 -25.18
N PRO A 26 -53.46 7.44 -26.46
CA PRO A 26 -53.83 6.10 -26.87
C PRO A 26 -52.61 5.17 -26.94
N CYS A 27 -52.76 3.93 -26.50
CA CYS A 27 -51.74 2.89 -26.64
C CYS A 27 -51.44 2.62 -28.10
N PRO A 28 -50.20 2.58 -28.55
CA PRO A 28 -49.84 2.31 -29.95
C PRO A 28 -50.26 0.89 -30.41
N LYS A 29 -50.48 -0.06 -29.47
CA LYS A 29 -50.80 -1.46 -29.81
C LYS A 29 -52.29 -1.77 -29.70
N CYS A 30 -53.01 -1.34 -28.67
CA CYS A 30 -54.43 -1.66 -28.43
C CYS A 30 -55.33 -0.44 -28.46
N LYS A 31 -54.81 0.77 -28.69
CA LYS A 31 -55.52 2.05 -28.76
C LYS A 31 -56.28 2.48 -27.45
N GLN A 32 -56.13 1.71 -26.38
CA GLN A 32 -56.75 2.06 -25.10
C GLN A 32 -56.05 3.30 -24.50
N PRO A 33 -56.83 4.24 -23.90
CA PRO A 33 -56.26 5.44 -23.28
C PRO A 33 -55.38 5.05 -22.07
N ILE A 34 -54.17 5.59 -22.04
CA ILE A 34 -53.21 5.37 -20.97
C ILE A 34 -52.77 6.71 -20.41
N THR A 35 -52.73 6.84 -19.07
CA THR A 35 -52.17 8.01 -18.42
C THR A 35 -50.64 7.78 -18.23
N ILE A 36 -49.87 8.70 -18.81
CA ILE A 36 -48.41 8.66 -18.67
C ILE A 36 -48.04 9.17 -17.28
N PRO A 37 -47.31 8.38 -16.47
CA PRO A 37 -46.96 8.82 -15.12
C PRO A 37 -46.01 10.02 -15.19
N THR A 38 -46.26 11.02 -14.35
CA THR A 38 -45.29 12.10 -14.15
C THR A 38 -44.09 11.49 -13.37
N PRO A 39 -42.85 11.67 -13.85
CA PRO A 39 -41.71 11.22 -13.09
C PRO A 39 -41.73 11.94 -11.75
N ALA A 40 -42.05 11.23 -10.68
CA ALA A 40 -41.86 11.74 -9.35
C ALA A 40 -40.38 11.94 -9.15
N VAL A 41 -39.92 13.18 -9.23
CA VAL A 41 -38.60 13.56 -8.74
C VAL A 41 -38.66 13.23 -7.24
N LYS A 42 -38.14 12.06 -6.85
CA LYS A 42 -37.83 11.80 -5.46
C LYS A 42 -36.80 12.85 -5.07
N ALA A 43 -37.26 13.95 -4.53
CA ALA A 43 -36.40 14.86 -3.81
C ALA A 43 -35.71 14.01 -2.76
N VAL A 44 -34.42 13.76 -2.95
CA VAL A 44 -33.57 13.18 -1.92
C VAL A 44 -33.53 14.26 -0.85
N THR A 45 -34.37 14.10 0.16
CA THR A 45 -34.32 14.94 1.35
C THR A 45 -33.00 14.60 2.01
N ILE A 46 -31.98 15.43 1.80
CA ILE A 46 -30.77 15.39 2.59
C ILE A 46 -31.22 15.79 3.99
N HIS A 47 -31.44 14.82 4.85
CA HIS A 47 -31.59 15.09 6.26
C HIS A 47 -30.25 15.60 6.75
N GLU A 48 -30.11 16.91 6.84
CA GLU A 48 -29.08 17.53 7.65
C GLU A 48 -29.25 16.99 9.08
N PRO A 49 -28.18 16.38 9.66
CA PRO A 49 -28.32 15.81 11.00
C PRO A 49 -28.67 16.92 11.97
N GLU A 50 -29.92 16.90 12.51
CA GLU A 50 -30.30 17.78 13.61
C GLU A 50 -29.30 17.61 14.76
N PRO A 51 -28.86 18.72 15.39
CA PRO A 51 -28.03 18.65 16.59
C PRO A 51 -28.77 17.83 17.65
N ALA A 52 -28.15 16.70 18.02
CA ALA A 52 -28.73 15.73 18.95
C ALA A 52 -28.96 16.38 20.32
N THR A 53 -30.15 16.89 20.54
CA THR A 53 -30.68 17.10 21.88
C THR A 53 -31.03 15.73 22.46
N ALA A 54 -30.25 15.33 23.46
CA ALA A 54 -30.36 14.04 24.13
C ALA A 54 -31.74 13.80 24.72
N ALA A 55 -32.45 12.79 24.21
CA ALA A 55 -33.55 12.14 24.90
C ALA A 55 -33.20 10.67 25.12
N PRO A 56 -33.43 10.08 26.33
CA PRO A 56 -33.03 8.70 26.62
C PRO A 56 -34.09 7.74 26.07
N GLY A 57 -33.88 7.31 24.84
CA GLY A 57 -34.70 6.28 24.21
C GLY A 57 -33.81 5.40 23.37
N ARG A 58 -33.95 4.07 23.50
CA ARG A 58 -33.25 3.02 22.77
C ARG A 58 -33.22 3.25 21.24
N GLY A 59 -32.47 4.25 20.81
CA GLY A 59 -32.21 4.59 19.43
C GLY A 59 -30.86 3.99 19.01
N ARG A 60 -30.84 3.44 17.81
CA ARG A 60 -29.64 3.01 17.07
C ARG A 60 -28.53 4.03 17.33
N ALA A 61 -27.43 3.59 17.93
CA ALA A 61 -26.26 4.44 18.16
C ALA A 61 -25.87 5.09 16.82
N ALA A 62 -25.89 6.42 16.77
CA ALA A 62 -25.38 7.15 15.62
C ALA A 62 -23.92 6.71 15.42
N THR A 63 -23.63 6.16 14.25
CA THR A 63 -22.27 5.81 13.89
C THR A 63 -21.49 7.10 13.75
N ILE A 64 -20.77 7.47 14.81
CA ILE A 64 -19.84 8.59 14.77
C ILE A 64 -18.75 8.19 13.79
N PRO A 65 -18.49 8.98 12.73
CA PRO A 65 -17.41 8.67 11.80
C PRO A 65 -16.11 8.56 12.59
N PHE A 66 -15.47 7.40 12.48
CA PHE A 66 -14.25 7.09 13.21
C PHE A 66 -13.13 7.98 12.65
N ARG A 67 -12.90 9.13 13.28
CA ARG A 67 -11.76 9.98 12.95
C ARG A 67 -10.51 9.35 13.55
N ARG A 68 -9.69 8.73 12.69
CA ARG A 68 -8.40 8.20 13.10
C ARG A 68 -7.53 9.36 13.58
N VAL A 69 -7.36 9.47 14.89
CA VAL A 69 -6.41 10.42 15.48
C VAL A 69 -5.02 9.80 15.33
N GLU A 70 -4.26 10.29 14.36
CA GLU A 70 -2.85 9.94 14.26
C GLU A 70 -2.13 10.56 15.45
N ARG A 71 -1.65 9.69 16.36
CA ARG A 71 -0.81 10.15 17.47
C ARG A 71 0.54 10.58 16.89
N PRO A 72 1.01 11.79 17.17
CA PRO A 72 2.32 12.22 16.72
C PRO A 72 3.36 11.25 17.29
N VAL A 73 4.30 10.83 16.43
CA VAL A 73 5.41 9.96 16.82
C VAL A 73 6.24 10.71 17.84
N SER A 74 6.49 10.11 19.00
CA SER A 74 7.25 10.79 20.07
C SER A 74 8.67 11.09 19.62
N VAL A 75 9.23 12.22 20.09
CA VAL A 75 10.63 12.61 19.84
C VAL A 75 11.60 11.49 20.23
N LEU A 76 11.27 10.73 21.29
CA LEU A 76 12.07 9.59 21.72
C LEU A 76 12.19 8.52 20.64
N ILE A 77 11.11 8.21 19.90
CA ILE A 77 11.15 7.22 18.81
C ILE A 77 12.06 7.69 17.70
N TRP A 78 12.00 8.97 17.33
CA TRP A 78 12.89 9.56 16.33
C TRP A 78 14.35 9.55 16.79
N ALA A 79 14.62 9.86 18.07
CA ALA A 79 15.95 9.82 18.63
C ALA A 79 16.52 8.39 18.67
N LEU A 80 15.70 7.39 19.04
CA LEU A 80 16.10 5.99 19.00
C LEU A 80 16.35 5.48 17.58
N ALA A 81 15.52 5.85 16.63
CA ALA A 81 15.70 5.48 15.22
C ALA A 81 16.97 6.11 14.63
N GLY A 82 17.18 7.39 14.86
CA GLY A 82 18.37 8.10 14.40
C GLY A 82 19.65 7.60 15.09
N GLY A 83 19.64 7.45 16.42
CA GLY A 83 20.75 6.91 17.18
C GLY A 83 21.08 5.47 16.78
N GLY A 84 20.07 4.64 16.55
CA GLY A 84 20.23 3.28 16.03
C GLY A 84 20.87 3.25 14.64
N ALA A 85 20.45 4.12 13.74
CA ALA A 85 21.05 4.23 12.40
C ALA A 85 22.53 4.63 12.47
N VAL A 86 22.86 5.63 13.29
CA VAL A 86 24.26 6.04 13.52
C VAL A 86 25.08 4.91 14.12
N ALA A 87 24.55 4.19 15.09
CA ALA A 87 25.25 3.05 15.71
C ALA A 87 25.54 1.94 14.67
N ILE A 88 24.60 1.64 13.79
CA ILE A 88 24.78 0.67 12.70
C ILE A 88 25.86 1.15 11.70
N MET A 89 25.87 2.44 11.35
CA MET A 89 26.89 2.99 10.47
C MET A 89 28.28 2.93 11.09
N VAL A 90 28.42 3.27 12.37
CA VAL A 90 29.68 3.16 13.12
C VAL A 90 30.12 1.67 13.20
N ALA A 91 29.20 0.76 13.48
CA ALA A 91 29.51 -0.67 13.51
C ALA A 91 30.01 -1.19 12.14
N ALA A 92 29.36 -0.79 11.06
CA ALA A 92 29.78 -1.16 9.71
C ALA A 92 31.21 -0.65 9.41
N TRP A 93 31.48 0.61 9.75
CA TRP A 93 32.82 1.19 9.61
C TRP A 93 33.88 0.45 10.45
N LEU A 94 33.58 0.16 11.72
CA LEU A 94 34.48 -0.58 12.61
C LEU A 94 34.76 -1.99 12.10
N ILE A 95 33.76 -2.72 11.62
CA ILE A 95 33.91 -4.06 11.05
C ILE A 95 34.81 -3.99 9.83
N GLY A 96 34.58 -3.06 8.90
CA GLY A 96 35.41 -2.87 7.74
C GLY A 96 36.84 -2.49 8.08
N PHE A 97 37.04 -1.62 9.10
CA PHE A 97 38.36 -1.24 9.58
C PHE A 97 39.12 -2.41 10.24
N ALA A 98 38.43 -3.16 11.10
CA ALA A 98 39.03 -4.29 11.82
C ALA A 98 39.35 -5.49 10.93
N SER A 99 38.66 -5.63 9.79
CA SER A 99 38.89 -6.73 8.86
C SER A 99 40.08 -6.50 7.91
N ARG A 100 40.55 -5.26 7.79
CA ARG A 100 41.67 -4.93 6.87
C ARG A 100 42.96 -5.64 7.23
N PRO A 101 43.74 -6.11 6.25
CA PRO A 101 43.59 -5.93 4.79
C PRO A 101 42.62 -6.92 4.12
N ALA A 102 42.08 -7.91 4.83
CA ALA A 102 41.11 -8.86 4.30
C ALA A 102 39.69 -8.26 4.25
N GLU A 103 38.81 -8.90 3.50
CA GLU A 103 37.38 -8.59 3.52
C GLU A 103 36.68 -9.30 4.70
N PRO A 104 35.61 -8.74 5.27
CA PRO A 104 34.80 -9.40 6.27
C PRO A 104 34.26 -10.73 5.73
N PRO A 105 34.16 -11.78 6.55
CA PRO A 105 33.67 -13.07 6.09
C PRO A 105 32.22 -12.99 5.61
N ALA A 106 31.89 -13.73 4.56
CA ALA A 106 30.57 -13.67 3.88
C ALA A 106 29.40 -13.92 4.85
N TRP A 107 29.57 -14.82 5.82
CA TRP A 107 28.52 -15.09 6.81
C TRP A 107 28.20 -13.86 7.69
N LEU A 108 29.23 -13.04 8.03
CA LEU A 108 29.06 -11.82 8.81
C LEU A 108 28.32 -10.75 8.00
N LEU A 109 28.66 -10.61 6.71
CA LEU A 109 27.97 -9.70 5.80
C LEU A 109 26.49 -10.11 5.61
N LEU A 110 26.23 -11.41 5.46
CA LEU A 110 24.87 -11.92 5.34
C LEU A 110 24.06 -11.71 6.62
N ALA A 111 24.63 -12.04 7.76
CA ALA A 111 24.01 -11.82 9.06
C ALA A 111 23.73 -10.32 9.29
N GLY A 112 24.68 -9.46 8.96
CA GLY A 112 24.53 -8.01 9.01
C GLY A 112 23.41 -7.51 8.10
N ALA A 113 23.36 -7.98 6.85
CA ALA A 113 22.31 -7.65 5.89
C ALA A 113 20.92 -8.03 6.42
N PHE A 114 20.77 -9.20 7.03
CA PHE A 114 19.52 -9.66 7.63
C PHE A 114 19.13 -8.82 8.86
N VAL A 115 20.05 -8.57 9.78
CA VAL A 115 19.79 -7.75 10.97
C VAL A 115 19.38 -6.34 10.60
N VAL A 116 20.03 -5.75 9.57
CA VAL A 116 19.69 -4.41 9.05
C VAL A 116 18.36 -4.43 8.31
N ALA A 117 18.02 -5.51 7.60
CA ALA A 117 16.76 -5.62 6.88
C ALA A 117 15.55 -5.51 7.80
N ILE A 118 15.59 -6.06 9.01
CA ILE A 118 14.46 -6.05 9.95
C ILE A 118 13.98 -4.61 10.25
N PRO A 119 14.80 -3.69 10.78
CA PRO A 119 14.38 -2.32 11.02
C PRO A 119 14.07 -1.56 9.72
N CYS A 120 14.82 -1.77 8.64
CA CYS A 120 14.54 -1.15 7.35
C CYS A 120 13.14 -1.53 6.84
N VAL A 121 12.79 -2.82 6.91
CA VAL A 121 11.46 -3.29 6.50
C VAL A 121 10.37 -2.73 7.41
N ALA A 122 10.56 -2.74 8.72
CA ALA A 122 9.56 -2.25 9.67
C ALA A 122 9.34 -0.73 9.57
N ILE A 123 10.40 0.05 9.39
CA ILE A 123 10.34 1.52 9.24
C ILE A 123 9.80 1.86 7.86
N GLY A 124 10.32 1.22 6.81
CA GLY A 124 9.87 1.40 5.45
C GLY A 124 8.38 1.13 5.29
N TYR A 125 7.87 0.03 5.86
CA TYR A 125 6.43 -0.26 5.87
C TYR A 125 5.60 0.88 6.46
N LYS A 126 6.03 1.46 7.59
CA LYS A 126 5.32 2.59 8.20
C LYS A 126 5.36 3.85 7.36
N ALA A 127 6.44 4.05 6.59
CA ALA A 127 6.64 5.24 5.77
C ALA A 127 5.86 5.19 4.46
N VAL A 128 5.76 4.00 3.83
CA VAL A 128 5.20 3.87 2.47
C VAL A 128 3.78 3.27 2.42
N ARG A 129 3.27 2.72 3.54
CA ARG A 129 1.92 2.17 3.58
C ARG A 129 0.86 3.24 3.40
N GLU A 130 -0.23 2.91 2.78
CA GLU A 130 -1.39 3.78 2.68
C GLU A 130 -2.06 3.98 4.04
N PRO A 131 -2.36 5.24 4.43
CA PRO A 131 -3.00 5.54 5.73
C PRO A 131 -4.42 4.98 5.83
N GLU A 132 -5.09 4.75 4.71
CA GLU A 132 -6.49 4.28 4.64
C GLU A 132 -6.62 2.80 5.00
N LEU A 133 -5.60 1.99 4.73
CA LEU A 133 -5.60 0.57 5.02
C LEU A 133 -5.31 0.29 6.51
N GLU A 134 -5.96 -0.75 7.05
CA GLU A 134 -5.65 -1.20 8.41
C GLU A 134 -4.21 -1.71 8.50
N PRO A 135 -3.38 -1.14 9.41
CA PRO A 135 -1.99 -1.55 9.53
C PRO A 135 -1.87 -2.94 10.17
N HIS A 136 -0.99 -3.76 9.63
CA HIS A 136 -0.56 -4.97 10.32
C HIS A 136 0.08 -4.61 11.66
N ARG A 137 -0.22 -5.36 12.73
CA ARG A 137 0.26 -5.10 14.09
C ARG A 137 0.67 -6.39 14.80
N GLY A 138 1.50 -6.25 15.84
CA GLY A 138 1.88 -7.36 16.70
C GLY A 138 2.57 -8.50 15.95
N ARG A 139 2.17 -9.75 16.23
CA ARG A 139 2.79 -10.95 15.65
C ARG A 139 2.65 -11.03 14.13
N SER A 140 1.53 -10.61 13.58
CA SER A 140 1.32 -10.61 12.12
C SER A 140 2.35 -9.74 11.42
N LEU A 141 2.57 -8.51 11.89
CA LEU A 141 3.60 -7.63 11.34
C LEU A 141 5.00 -8.23 11.52
N ALA A 142 5.31 -8.79 12.70
CA ALA A 142 6.64 -9.36 12.97
C ALA A 142 6.99 -10.51 12.01
N VAL A 143 6.07 -11.43 11.77
CA VAL A 143 6.28 -12.54 10.83
C VAL A 143 6.48 -12.02 9.39
N ARG A 144 5.68 -11.07 8.95
CA ARG A 144 5.77 -10.46 7.62
C ARG A 144 7.10 -9.71 7.41
N VAL A 145 7.53 -8.95 8.44
CA VAL A 145 8.82 -8.24 8.44
C VAL A 145 9.99 -9.22 8.35
N VAL A 146 9.98 -10.30 9.14
CA VAL A 146 11.04 -11.31 9.10
C VAL A 146 11.08 -12.04 7.77
N ALA A 147 9.93 -12.41 7.21
CA ALA A 147 9.84 -13.04 5.90
C ALA A 147 10.40 -12.14 4.78
N CYS A 148 10.00 -10.87 4.77
CA CYS A 148 10.49 -9.89 3.80
C CYS A 148 12.00 -9.64 3.98
N ALA A 149 12.48 -9.50 5.23
CA ALA A 149 13.89 -9.31 5.54
C ALA A 149 14.75 -10.51 5.12
N ALA A 150 14.23 -11.74 5.24
CA ALA A 150 14.92 -12.93 4.78
C ALA A 150 15.12 -12.94 3.25
N VAL A 151 14.09 -12.53 2.49
CA VAL A 151 14.21 -12.38 1.04
C VAL A 151 15.22 -11.29 0.69
N TYR A 152 15.20 -10.16 1.36
CA TYR A 152 16.12 -9.04 1.13
C TYR A 152 17.57 -9.43 1.39
N ALA A 153 17.84 -10.10 2.50
CA ALA A 153 19.17 -10.63 2.81
C ALA A 153 19.57 -11.75 1.83
N GLY A 154 18.63 -12.62 1.44
CA GLY A 154 18.84 -13.67 0.44
C GLY A 154 19.24 -13.13 -0.92
N LEU A 155 18.70 -11.97 -1.34
CA LEU A 155 19.12 -11.31 -2.58
C LEU A 155 20.58 -10.84 -2.51
N TRP A 156 21.05 -10.34 -1.36
CA TRP A 156 22.47 -10.03 -1.18
C TRP A 156 23.36 -11.29 -1.21
N ALA A 157 22.90 -12.40 -0.65
CA ALA A 157 23.61 -13.67 -0.77
C ALA A 157 23.67 -14.16 -2.22
N ALA A 158 22.56 -14.07 -2.95
CA ALA A 158 22.49 -14.40 -4.36
C ALA A 158 23.45 -13.53 -5.21
N LYS A 159 23.49 -12.22 -4.95
CA LYS A 159 24.45 -11.30 -5.56
C LYS A 159 25.89 -11.73 -5.26
N GLY A 160 26.20 -12.06 -4.01
CA GLY A 160 27.53 -12.50 -3.59
C GLY A 160 27.97 -13.85 -4.18
N ALA A 161 27.02 -14.67 -4.65
CA ALA A 161 27.29 -15.94 -5.33
C ALA A 161 27.53 -15.77 -6.84
N LEU A 162 27.30 -14.58 -7.40
CA LEU A 162 27.61 -14.33 -8.82
C LEU A 162 29.11 -14.22 -9.05
N PRO A 163 29.60 -14.73 -10.18
CA PRO A 163 31.00 -14.52 -10.59
C PRO A 163 31.29 -13.02 -10.74
N ALA A 164 32.49 -12.61 -10.36
CA ALA A 164 32.93 -11.22 -10.47
C ALA A 164 32.76 -10.65 -11.89
N ASP A 165 33.02 -11.48 -12.89
CA ASP A 165 32.89 -11.12 -14.32
C ASP A 165 31.44 -10.78 -14.70
N ALA A 166 30.45 -11.34 -14.02
CA ALA A 166 29.03 -11.08 -14.28
C ALA A 166 28.54 -9.72 -13.73
N THR A 167 29.34 -9.07 -12.87
CA THR A 167 29.02 -7.78 -12.24
C THR A 167 30.04 -6.69 -12.52
N ALA A 168 31.05 -6.97 -13.35
CA ALA A 168 32.18 -6.07 -13.63
C ALA A 168 31.77 -4.88 -14.50
N GLU A 169 30.88 -5.09 -15.46
CA GLU A 169 30.51 -4.09 -16.45
C GLU A 169 29.16 -3.44 -16.15
N MET A 170 29.09 -2.11 -16.31
CA MET A 170 27.86 -1.36 -15.98
C MET A 170 26.65 -1.79 -16.82
N TRP A 171 26.82 -2.22 -18.07
CA TRP A 171 25.74 -2.70 -18.92
C TRP A 171 25.09 -4.00 -18.41
N GLN A 172 25.83 -4.83 -17.66
CA GLN A 172 25.31 -6.07 -17.07
C GLN A 172 24.21 -5.76 -16.03
N TRP A 173 24.33 -4.62 -15.34
CA TRP A 173 23.35 -4.15 -14.40
C TRP A 173 22.01 -3.75 -15.04
N LEU A 174 21.97 -3.53 -16.36
CA LEU A 174 20.72 -3.34 -17.08
C LEU A 174 19.82 -4.58 -17.00
N PHE A 175 20.42 -5.77 -16.93
CA PHE A 175 19.71 -7.05 -16.83
C PHE A 175 19.66 -7.56 -15.39
N LEU A 176 20.75 -7.45 -14.65
CA LEU A 176 20.82 -7.88 -13.27
C LEU A 176 19.98 -6.99 -12.34
N GLY A 177 19.96 -5.69 -12.59
CA GLY A 177 19.17 -4.75 -11.82
C GLY A 177 17.70 -5.18 -11.70
N PRO A 178 16.96 -5.30 -12.81
CA PRO A 178 15.60 -5.81 -12.78
C PRO A 178 15.46 -7.20 -12.15
N ALA A 179 16.42 -8.10 -12.38
CA ALA A 179 16.42 -9.45 -11.80
C ALA A 179 16.53 -9.44 -10.27
N PHE A 180 17.17 -8.43 -9.67
CA PHE A 180 17.23 -8.24 -8.22
C PHE A 180 16.08 -7.40 -7.68
N PHE A 181 15.70 -6.34 -8.39
CA PHE A 181 14.64 -5.43 -7.93
C PHE A 181 13.26 -6.07 -7.98
N LEU A 182 12.99 -6.89 -8.99
CA LEU A 182 11.68 -7.53 -9.13
C LEU A 182 11.36 -8.47 -7.95
N PRO A 183 12.21 -9.43 -7.57
CA PRO A 183 11.93 -10.29 -6.41
C PRO A 183 11.87 -9.51 -5.09
N GLY A 184 12.70 -8.45 -4.93
CA GLY A 184 12.66 -7.59 -3.75
C GLY A 184 11.33 -6.83 -3.64
N ALA A 185 10.87 -6.20 -4.71
CA ALA A 185 9.59 -5.52 -4.74
C ALA A 185 8.43 -6.51 -4.54
N LEU A 186 8.45 -7.68 -5.17
CA LEU A 186 7.46 -8.73 -4.98
C LEU A 186 7.41 -9.22 -3.53
N ALA A 187 8.55 -9.35 -2.86
CA ALA A 187 8.59 -9.71 -1.44
C ALA A 187 7.85 -8.68 -0.57
N ALA A 188 8.07 -7.38 -0.81
CA ALA A 188 7.35 -6.33 -0.09
C ALA A 188 5.85 -6.31 -0.44
N LEU A 189 5.50 -6.43 -1.73
CA LEU A 189 4.13 -6.46 -2.22
C LEU A 189 3.34 -7.61 -1.58
N VAL A 190 3.89 -8.83 -1.59
CA VAL A 190 3.19 -10.03 -1.10
C VAL A 190 3.20 -10.10 0.44
N SER A 191 4.35 -9.81 1.08
CA SER A 191 4.47 -9.97 2.54
C SER A 191 3.84 -8.82 3.33
N LEU A 192 3.92 -7.60 2.81
CA LEU A 192 3.44 -6.40 3.50
C LEU A 192 2.14 -5.84 2.90
N GLU A 193 1.61 -6.48 1.84
CA GLU A 193 0.40 -6.04 1.12
C GLU A 193 0.49 -4.58 0.66
N LEU A 194 1.68 -4.20 0.14
CA LEU A 194 1.92 -2.88 -0.42
C LEU A 194 1.56 -2.87 -1.91
N ASP A 195 1.18 -1.70 -2.42
CA ASP A 195 1.06 -1.49 -3.86
C ASP A 195 2.43 -1.52 -4.56
N TRP A 196 2.43 -1.67 -5.89
CA TRP A 196 3.64 -1.82 -6.68
C TRP A 196 4.64 -0.66 -6.50
N GLY A 197 4.19 0.59 -6.57
CA GLY A 197 5.03 1.77 -6.38
C GLY A 197 5.69 1.81 -5.00
N PRO A 198 4.91 1.78 -3.91
CA PRO A 198 5.40 1.64 -2.55
C PRO A 198 6.33 0.44 -2.32
N ALA A 199 6.05 -0.73 -2.93
CA ALA A 199 6.89 -1.92 -2.80
C ALA A 199 8.28 -1.73 -3.43
N VAL A 200 8.35 -1.12 -4.63
CA VAL A 200 9.62 -0.76 -5.28
C VAL A 200 10.40 0.26 -4.44
N ALA A 201 9.74 1.32 -3.98
CA ALA A 201 10.37 2.33 -3.13
C ALA A 201 10.91 1.74 -1.83
N HIS A 202 10.15 0.81 -1.22
CA HIS A 202 10.53 0.12 0.01
C HIS A 202 11.80 -0.72 -0.17
N PHE A 203 11.91 -1.50 -1.24
CA PHE A 203 13.12 -2.27 -1.53
C PHE A 203 14.29 -1.36 -1.90
N SER A 204 14.06 -0.31 -2.67
CA SER A 204 15.08 0.69 -3.03
C SER A 204 15.70 1.33 -1.80
N PHE A 205 14.88 1.68 -0.81
CA PHE A 205 15.37 2.22 0.47
C PHE A 205 16.32 1.25 1.18
N TYR A 206 15.99 -0.04 1.24
CA TYR A 206 16.87 -1.05 1.82
C TYR A 206 18.19 -1.20 1.04
N VAL A 207 18.11 -1.25 -0.29
CA VAL A 207 19.33 -1.36 -1.15
C VAL A 207 20.23 -0.15 -0.97
N MET A 208 19.67 1.07 -0.99
CA MET A 208 20.44 2.29 -0.74
C MET A 208 21.15 2.28 0.60
N PHE A 209 20.41 1.91 1.67
CA PHE A 209 20.98 1.89 3.00
C PHE A 209 22.08 0.82 3.15
N THR A 210 21.87 -0.38 2.61
CA THR A 210 22.89 -1.43 2.63
C THR A 210 24.10 -1.09 1.76
N ALA A 211 23.90 -0.46 0.60
CA ALA A 211 25.00 0.03 -0.24
C ALA A 211 25.85 1.08 0.51
N LEU A 212 25.21 2.00 1.22
CA LEU A 212 25.89 2.97 2.10
C LEU A 212 26.73 2.28 3.19
N LEU A 213 26.16 1.28 3.86
CA LEU A 213 26.88 0.54 4.90
C LEU A 213 28.09 -0.22 4.35
N ARG A 214 27.97 -0.83 3.16
CA ARG A 214 29.08 -1.50 2.46
C ARG A 214 30.18 -0.51 2.10
N TRP A 215 29.79 0.65 1.56
CA TRP A 215 30.76 1.71 1.25
C TRP A 215 31.50 2.21 2.48
N LEU A 216 30.80 2.43 3.61
CA LEU A 216 31.43 2.79 4.89
C LEU A 216 32.38 1.71 5.40
N ALA A 217 32.06 0.45 5.19
CA ALA A 217 32.93 -0.69 5.51
C ALA A 217 34.15 -0.80 4.54
N GLY A 218 34.23 0.02 3.49
CA GLY A 218 35.30 -0.05 2.48
C GLY A 218 35.12 -1.17 1.46
N LEU A 219 33.89 -1.68 1.35
CA LEU A 219 33.50 -2.69 0.35
C LEU A 219 32.85 -2.01 -0.87
N PRO A 220 32.85 -2.66 -2.05
CA PRO A 220 32.07 -2.17 -3.18
C PRO A 220 30.58 -2.07 -2.78
N PRO A 221 29.92 -0.94 -3.11
CA PRO A 221 28.54 -0.70 -2.67
C PRO A 221 27.54 -1.68 -3.33
N LEU A 222 27.83 -2.12 -4.55
CA LEU A 222 27.05 -3.10 -5.32
C LEU A 222 27.93 -4.25 -5.80
#